data_1743bb208f907f0611bee2911225e12e
#
_entry.id   1743bb208f907f0611bee2911225e12e
#
_cell.length_a   1.000
_cell.length_b   1.000
_cell.length_c   1.000
_cell.angle_alpha   90.00
_cell.angle_beta   90.00
_cell.angle_gamma   90.00
#
_symmetry.space_group_name_H-M   'P 1'
#
loop_
_entity.id
_entity.type
_entity.pdbx_description
1 polymer ?
#
loop_
_entity_poly.entity_id
_entity_poly.type
_entity_poly.pdbx_seq_one_letter_code
_entity_poly.pdbx_strand_id
1 'polypeptide(L)'
;MVYSSREKSLLMVKHTSRGDQTPTRNTWSRATWAPYTIGICAVLLAWCPAGRAQTGNPAPASAEEVKQLRDVVQSLLTRVTELENELKQRQVSPAEKTEREASAAGFGPSASTDAVTTATPAASARGAETATSSATAAPAQSATLEASKEQTKAVDRAILDYLHGATLNFAVDEYYSYNFNDPVGRVNALRAYDVFSNNISLNQADVVFERAPDVDAGRRFGVRLDLQFGQATDTLQGNPLNEPRPDIYRNIYQAYGTYVAPIGNGLTIDVGKWGSSIGIEGNYTKDQMNYSRAYWFDFLPFYHMGVRAAYKVNDKLTLNYWLVNGTNQAEATNGYKDELFGFTATPNKKITWNVNYYLGQEHPDRVEVSSSGPIPVQPGLTFQAITPAPNGKLHIFDTYVSWQAAPRLTFALEGDYVIEREWKNTIPALGQSSAPSHVIGGAGYAKYQFSPKFALAGRVEYLSDRGGLFSGITQALKETTATFDYKLSEGFLMRYEWRRDFSNQPSFFTDTNGVLSKEQQTATVGVIWWVGRKEGAW
;
A
#
# COMPACT_ATOMS: atom_id res chain seq x y z
N MET A 1 13.70 5.69 -4.69
CA MET A 1 13.23 5.47 -6.06
C MET A 1 14.35 5.28 -7.07
N VAL A 2 15.31 6.17 -7.12
CA VAL A 2 16.42 6.20 -8.10
C VAL A 2 17.31 4.95 -8.10
N TYR A 3 17.41 4.23 -7.02
CA TYR A 3 18.31 3.06 -6.91
C TYR A 3 17.67 1.69 -7.22
N SER A 4 16.36 1.58 -7.22
CA SER A 4 15.67 0.30 -7.51
C SER A 4 15.85 -0.16 -8.96
N SER A 5 15.96 0.77 -9.90
CA SER A 5 16.13 0.46 -11.32
C SER A 5 17.56 0.06 -11.72
N ARG A 6 18.58 0.51 -10.97
CA ARG A 6 19.98 0.14 -11.28
C ARG A 6 20.31 -1.33 -10.99
N GLU A 7 19.77 -1.92 -9.94
CA GLU A 7 20.02 -3.34 -9.67
C GLU A 7 19.35 -4.26 -10.69
N LYS A 8 18.16 -3.87 -11.18
CA LYS A 8 17.49 -4.65 -12.25
C LYS A 8 18.24 -4.56 -13.60
N SER A 9 19.02 -3.50 -13.83
CA SER A 9 19.79 -3.29 -15.07
C SER A 9 21.19 -3.88 -15.06
N LEU A 10 21.83 -4.07 -13.90
CA LEU A 10 23.20 -4.61 -13.79
C LEU A 10 23.31 -6.08 -14.15
N LEU A 11 22.22 -6.82 -14.19
CA LEU A 11 22.17 -8.22 -14.67
C LEU A 11 22.20 -8.34 -16.21
N MET A 12 22.05 -7.23 -16.96
CA MET A 12 21.91 -7.26 -18.43
C MET A 12 23.14 -6.80 -19.25
N VAL A 13 24.21 -6.29 -18.63
CA VAL A 13 25.34 -5.72 -19.39
C VAL A 13 26.63 -6.54 -19.23
N LYS A 14 26.63 -7.79 -19.68
CA LYS A 14 27.87 -8.48 -20.09
C LYS A 14 27.55 -9.40 -21.26
N HIS A 15 27.55 -8.90 -22.45
CA HIS A 15 27.95 -9.55 -23.69
C HIS A 15 27.39 -8.80 -24.89
N THR A 16 28.20 -8.00 -25.56
CA THR A 16 28.15 -7.88 -27.03
C THR A 16 29.46 -7.30 -27.53
N SER A 17 30.17 -8.10 -28.29
CA SER A 17 31.21 -7.67 -29.20
C SER A 17 30.75 -7.87 -30.64
N ARG A 18 30.84 -6.78 -31.42
CA ARG A 18 31.06 -6.68 -32.87
C ARG A 18 30.26 -7.54 -33.86
N GLY A 19 29.59 -6.83 -34.76
CA GLY A 19 29.13 -7.31 -36.06
C GLY A 19 28.55 -6.17 -36.87
N ASP A 20 29.37 -5.65 -37.75
CA ASP A 20 29.13 -4.61 -38.77
C ASP A 20 28.23 -5.14 -39.87
N GLN A 21 27.12 -4.47 -40.25
CA GLN A 21 26.54 -4.52 -41.60
C GLN A 21 25.52 -3.40 -41.86
N THR A 22 25.64 -2.84 -43.03
CA THR A 22 25.02 -1.68 -43.65
C THR A 22 23.52 -1.82 -43.96
N PRO A 23 22.80 -0.68 -44.17
CA PRO A 23 21.34 -0.65 -44.23
C PRO A 23 20.79 -0.86 -45.64
N THR A 24 19.74 -1.64 -45.78
CA THR A 24 18.88 -1.67 -46.98
C THR A 24 17.57 -0.92 -46.73
N ARG A 25 17.29 0.01 -47.62
CA ARG A 25 16.03 0.73 -47.76
C ARG A 25 14.87 -0.25 -47.97
N ASN A 26 13.77 -0.07 -47.26
CA ASN A 26 12.49 -0.56 -47.73
C ASN A 26 11.36 0.45 -47.56
N THR A 27 10.60 0.50 -48.61
CA THR A 27 9.55 1.43 -49.00
C THR A 27 8.27 1.28 -48.17
N TRP A 28 7.67 2.43 -47.86
CA TRP A 28 6.36 2.56 -47.24
C TRP A 28 5.23 2.13 -48.16
N SER A 29 4.42 1.15 -47.79
CA SER A 29 3.11 0.92 -48.37
C SER A 29 2.02 1.42 -47.40
N ARG A 30 1.16 2.28 -47.90
CA ARG A 30 -0.04 2.79 -47.25
C ARG A 30 -1.05 1.64 -47.08
N ALA A 31 -1.44 1.32 -45.87
CA ALA A 31 -2.59 0.47 -45.60
C ALA A 31 -3.75 1.31 -45.05
N THR A 32 -4.85 1.18 -45.74
CA THR A 32 -6.15 1.82 -45.52
C THR A 32 -6.82 1.27 -44.27
N TRP A 33 -7.35 2.18 -43.48
CA TRP A 33 -8.15 1.87 -42.28
C TRP A 33 -9.56 1.41 -42.68
N ALA A 34 -10.00 0.28 -42.16
CA ALA A 34 -11.41 -0.16 -42.18
C ALA A 34 -11.86 -0.55 -40.74
N PRO A 35 -13.15 -0.35 -40.40
CA PRO A 35 -13.62 -0.29 -39.04
C PRO A 35 -14.06 -1.68 -38.51
N TYR A 36 -13.26 -2.28 -37.62
CA TYR A 36 -13.64 -3.49 -36.90
C TYR A 36 -13.24 -3.35 -35.40
N THR A 37 -13.99 -2.55 -34.63
CA THR A 37 -13.67 -2.31 -33.23
C THR A 37 -14.79 -2.61 -32.23
N ILE A 38 -15.87 -3.27 -32.61
CA ILE A 38 -16.99 -3.56 -31.67
C ILE A 38 -17.12 -5.06 -31.32
N GLY A 39 -16.37 -5.95 -31.95
CA GLY A 39 -16.50 -7.40 -31.75
C GLY A 39 -15.55 -8.08 -30.76
N ILE A 40 -14.58 -7.38 -30.20
CA ILE A 40 -13.44 -8.02 -29.50
C ILE A 40 -13.73 -8.35 -28.03
N CYS A 41 -14.64 -7.65 -27.38
CA CYS A 41 -14.92 -7.91 -25.93
C CYS A 41 -15.72 -9.19 -25.65
N ALA A 42 -16.41 -9.76 -26.62
CA ALA A 42 -17.22 -10.97 -26.44
C ALA A 42 -16.46 -12.27 -26.75
N VAL A 43 -15.32 -12.20 -27.42
CA VAL A 43 -14.53 -13.38 -27.87
C VAL A 43 -13.43 -13.77 -26.88
N LEU A 44 -13.02 -12.88 -25.98
CA LEU A 44 -11.96 -13.17 -24.99
C LEU A 44 -12.38 -14.13 -23.87
N LEU A 45 -13.67 -14.36 -23.68
CA LEU A 45 -14.18 -15.37 -22.72
C LEU A 45 -14.30 -16.78 -23.30
N ALA A 46 -14.14 -16.95 -24.63
CA ALA A 46 -14.32 -18.24 -25.30
C ALA A 46 -13.03 -18.86 -25.87
N TRP A 47 -11.91 -18.16 -25.78
CA TRP A 47 -10.64 -18.67 -26.33
C TRP A 47 -9.52 -18.60 -25.29
N CYS A 48 -9.59 -19.50 -24.30
CA CYS A 48 -8.39 -19.99 -23.64
C CYS A 48 -7.76 -21.05 -24.54
N PRO A 49 -6.61 -20.83 -25.17
CA PRO A 49 -5.86 -21.94 -25.74
C PRO A 49 -5.44 -22.83 -24.57
N ALA A 50 -5.84 -24.10 -24.62
CA ALA A 50 -5.36 -25.12 -23.71
C ALA A 50 -3.81 -25.03 -23.67
N GLY A 51 -3.27 -24.54 -22.55
CA GLY A 51 -1.84 -24.41 -22.38
C GLY A 51 -1.18 -25.76 -22.63
N ARG A 52 -0.25 -25.82 -23.56
CA ARG A 52 0.70 -26.92 -23.65
C ARG A 52 1.46 -26.94 -22.32
N ALA A 53 1.11 -27.90 -21.47
CA ALA A 53 1.90 -28.21 -20.31
C ALA A 53 3.33 -28.49 -20.78
N GLN A 54 4.27 -27.64 -20.39
CA GLN A 54 5.69 -27.98 -20.46
C GLN A 54 5.91 -29.15 -19.52
N THR A 55 6.12 -30.32 -20.09
CA THR A 55 6.57 -31.50 -19.37
C THR A 55 8.07 -31.36 -19.07
N GLY A 56 8.41 -30.48 -18.15
CA GLY A 56 9.64 -30.56 -17.40
C GLY A 56 9.29 -31.24 -16.08
N ASN A 57 9.61 -32.54 -15.96
CA ASN A 57 9.51 -33.24 -14.69
C ASN A 57 10.38 -32.50 -13.67
N PRO A 58 9.83 -31.97 -12.58
CA PRO A 58 10.66 -31.52 -11.47
C PRO A 58 11.42 -32.74 -10.96
N ALA A 59 12.70 -32.59 -10.66
CA ALA A 59 13.47 -33.62 -10.05
C ALA A 59 12.71 -34.17 -8.82
N PRO A 60 12.61 -35.48 -8.62
CA PRO A 60 11.91 -36.03 -7.48
C PRO A 60 12.52 -35.47 -6.20
N ALA A 61 11.67 -34.94 -5.30
CA ALA A 61 12.09 -34.46 -4.00
C ALA A 61 12.96 -35.50 -3.31
N SER A 62 14.06 -35.11 -2.71
CA SER A 62 14.96 -36.03 -2.01
C SER A 62 14.21 -36.71 -0.86
N ALA A 63 14.59 -37.94 -0.52
CA ALA A 63 13.98 -38.69 0.58
C ALA A 63 14.05 -37.91 1.91
N GLU A 64 15.05 -37.06 2.05
CA GLU A 64 15.26 -36.20 3.22
C GLU A 64 14.24 -35.01 3.26
N GLU A 65 13.95 -34.38 2.13
CA GLU A 65 12.93 -33.33 2.02
C GLU A 65 11.52 -33.87 2.30
N VAL A 66 11.22 -35.07 1.80
CA VAL A 66 9.94 -35.76 2.07
C VAL A 66 9.80 -36.11 3.54
N LYS A 67 10.90 -36.51 4.21
CA LYS A 67 10.92 -36.79 5.63
C LYS A 67 10.71 -35.51 6.46
N GLN A 68 11.42 -34.43 6.14
CA GLN A 68 11.23 -33.12 6.82
C GLN A 68 9.81 -32.60 6.66
N LEU A 69 9.22 -32.73 5.47
CA LEU A 69 7.83 -32.32 5.24
C LEU A 69 6.84 -33.13 6.08
N ARG A 70 7.08 -34.46 6.19
CA ARG A 70 6.27 -35.34 7.02
C ARG A 70 6.37 -34.99 8.50
N ASP A 71 7.56 -34.70 9.00
CA ASP A 71 7.79 -34.31 10.39
C ASP A 71 7.11 -32.97 10.72
N VAL A 72 7.15 -32.00 9.81
CA VAL A 72 6.42 -30.72 9.93
C VAL A 72 4.90 -30.93 9.94
N VAL A 73 4.37 -31.76 9.04
CA VAL A 73 2.93 -32.08 9.01
C VAL A 73 2.49 -32.76 10.30
N GLN A 74 3.30 -33.67 10.83
CA GLN A 74 3.00 -34.37 12.08
C GLN A 74 3.03 -33.44 13.30
N SER A 75 3.97 -32.49 13.34
CA SER A 75 4.04 -31.44 14.35
C SER A 75 2.80 -30.52 14.30
N LEU A 76 2.38 -30.12 13.09
CA LEU A 76 1.17 -29.31 12.93
C LEU A 76 -0.10 -30.02 13.35
N LEU A 77 -0.25 -31.32 13.03
CA LEU A 77 -1.39 -32.13 13.47
C LEU A 77 -1.45 -32.26 15.01
N THR A 78 -0.31 -32.44 15.66
CA THR A 78 -0.22 -32.46 17.12
C THR A 78 -0.69 -31.12 17.71
N ARG A 79 -0.23 -30.01 17.13
CA ARG A 79 -0.61 -28.67 17.60
C ARG A 79 -2.09 -28.35 17.40
N VAL A 80 -2.68 -28.78 16.29
CA VAL A 80 -4.13 -28.67 16.03
C VAL A 80 -4.91 -29.44 17.09
N THR A 81 -4.50 -30.66 17.40
CA THR A 81 -5.15 -31.50 18.43
C THR A 81 -5.06 -30.85 19.84
N GLU A 82 -3.92 -30.26 20.17
CA GLU A 82 -3.76 -29.51 21.42
C GLU A 82 -4.70 -28.30 21.48
N LEU A 83 -4.78 -27.50 20.41
CA LEU A 83 -5.66 -26.35 20.33
C LEU A 83 -7.14 -26.74 20.39
N GLU A 84 -7.54 -27.85 19.74
CA GLU A 84 -8.90 -28.38 19.86
C GLU A 84 -9.23 -28.82 21.30
N ASN A 85 -8.29 -29.42 22.00
CA ASN A 85 -8.48 -29.81 23.40
C ASN A 85 -8.54 -28.60 24.32
N GLU A 86 -7.71 -27.56 24.07
CA GLU A 86 -7.80 -26.27 24.80
C GLU A 86 -9.15 -25.57 24.56
N LEU A 87 -9.66 -25.60 23.31
CA LEU A 87 -10.97 -25.06 22.98
C LEU A 87 -12.10 -25.84 23.67
N LYS A 88 -12.04 -27.16 23.70
CA LYS A 88 -13.01 -28.00 24.41
C LYS A 88 -12.98 -27.75 25.92
N GLN A 89 -11.77 -27.55 26.51
CA GLN A 89 -11.65 -27.18 27.91
C GLN A 89 -12.19 -25.76 28.23
N ARG A 90 -12.13 -24.84 27.29
CA ARG A 90 -12.72 -23.49 27.40
C ARG A 90 -14.23 -23.47 27.22
N GLN A 91 -14.82 -24.50 26.62
CA GLN A 91 -16.26 -24.66 26.41
C GLN A 91 -16.97 -25.36 27.61
N VAL A 92 -16.27 -25.61 28.71
CA VAL A 92 -16.93 -26.12 29.91
C VAL A 92 -17.85 -25.03 30.48
N SER A 93 -19.05 -25.44 30.66
CA SER A 93 -20.34 -24.89 31.13
C SER A 93 -20.34 -23.48 31.77
N PRO A 94 -21.36 -22.65 31.53
CA PRO A 94 -21.53 -21.32 32.12
C PRO A 94 -21.60 -21.29 33.65
N ALA A 95 -21.79 -22.41 34.32
CA ALA A 95 -21.86 -22.50 35.76
C ALA A 95 -20.49 -22.42 36.48
N GLU A 96 -19.40 -22.87 35.84
CA GLU A 96 -18.05 -22.79 36.43
C GLU A 96 -17.34 -21.45 36.21
N LYS A 97 -17.84 -20.64 35.27
CA LYS A 97 -17.25 -19.31 35.02
C LYS A 97 -17.59 -18.30 36.12
N THR A 98 -18.74 -18.50 36.80
CA THR A 98 -19.20 -17.61 37.88
C THR A 98 -18.42 -17.84 39.18
N GLU A 99 -17.93 -19.04 39.45
CA GLU A 99 -17.13 -19.33 40.65
C GLU A 99 -15.66 -18.88 40.51
N ARG A 100 -15.12 -18.82 39.32
CA ARG A 100 -13.74 -18.37 39.09
C ARG A 100 -13.57 -16.85 39.11
N GLU A 101 -14.57 -16.09 38.69
CA GLU A 101 -14.54 -14.63 38.78
C GLU A 101 -14.74 -14.11 40.21
N ALA A 102 -15.43 -14.86 41.07
CA ALA A 102 -15.57 -14.53 42.49
C ALA A 102 -14.30 -14.82 43.33
N SER A 103 -13.37 -15.65 42.84
CA SER A 103 -12.12 -15.99 43.53
C SER A 103 -10.93 -15.09 43.18
N ALA A 104 -11.05 -14.20 42.17
CA ALA A 104 -9.96 -13.34 41.72
C ALA A 104 -9.95 -11.92 42.33
N ALA A 105 -10.89 -11.59 43.19
CA ALA A 105 -11.02 -10.25 43.80
C ALA A 105 -10.67 -10.23 45.27
N GLY A 106 -9.54 -10.80 45.67
CA GLY A 106 -9.11 -10.77 47.08
C GLY A 106 -7.62 -10.96 47.26
N PHE A 107 -6.84 -9.91 47.09
CA PHE A 107 -5.47 -9.85 47.63
C PHE A 107 -5.27 -8.56 48.42
N GLY A 108 -5.20 -8.74 49.73
CA GLY A 108 -4.56 -7.82 50.68
C GLY A 108 -4.04 -8.62 51.87
N PRO A 109 -2.89 -8.28 52.43
CA PRO A 109 -2.04 -9.22 53.16
C PRO A 109 -2.27 -9.24 54.68
N SER A 110 -2.04 -10.37 55.34
CA SER A 110 -1.20 -10.50 56.53
C SER A 110 -1.58 -11.61 57.50
N ALA A 111 -0.57 -12.38 57.82
CA ALA A 111 -0.17 -12.98 59.11
C ALA A 111 -0.94 -14.16 59.74
N SER A 112 -0.24 -15.29 59.67
CA SER A 112 0.09 -16.32 60.72
C SER A 112 -0.90 -16.66 61.85
N THR A 113 -1.23 -17.92 62.05
CA THR A 113 -0.71 -18.88 63.03
C THR A 113 -1.61 -20.11 63.16
N ASP A 114 -0.97 -21.24 63.09
CA ASP A 114 -1.14 -22.56 63.73
C ASP A 114 -2.49 -23.11 64.24
N ALA A 115 -2.70 -24.38 63.94
CA ALA A 115 -2.96 -25.58 64.72
C ALA A 115 -4.19 -26.42 64.29
N VAL A 116 -3.93 -27.56 63.70
CA VAL A 116 -4.12 -28.98 64.07
C VAL A 116 -5.49 -29.35 64.67
N THR A 117 -6.22 -30.25 64.10
CA THR A 117 -6.61 -31.60 64.48
C THR A 117 -7.98 -32.06 63.93
N THR A 118 -7.92 -33.06 63.16
CA THR A 118 -8.63 -34.36 63.04
C THR A 118 -10.13 -34.52 63.35
N ALA A 119 -10.67 -35.34 62.44
CA ALA A 119 -11.61 -36.45 62.65
C ALA A 119 -13.04 -36.32 62.14
N THR A 120 -13.32 -37.11 61.10
CA THR A 120 -14.62 -37.71 60.71
C THR A 120 -14.96 -38.83 61.70
N PRO A 121 -16.16 -39.47 61.80
CA PRO A 121 -17.23 -39.64 60.87
C PRO A 121 -18.68 -39.80 61.38
N ALA A 122 -19.59 -39.99 60.44
CA ALA A 122 -20.74 -40.90 60.43
C ALA A 122 -22.12 -40.46 60.93
N ALA A 123 -23.02 -40.53 60.02
CA ALA A 123 -24.26 -41.31 59.91
C ALA A 123 -25.53 -40.88 60.60
N SER A 124 -26.55 -40.83 59.76
CA SER A 124 -27.86 -41.44 59.87
C SER A 124 -29.08 -40.67 60.38
N ALA A 125 -30.01 -40.56 59.48
CA ALA A 125 -31.45 -40.86 59.53
C ALA A 125 -32.51 -39.94 60.19
N ARG A 126 -33.45 -39.62 59.28
CA ARG A 126 -34.93 -39.54 59.45
C ARG A 126 -35.57 -38.56 60.45
N GLY A 127 -36.53 -37.84 59.86
CA GLY A 127 -37.71 -37.37 60.57
C GLY A 127 -38.37 -36.18 59.88
N ALA A 128 -39.58 -36.41 59.37
CA ALA A 128 -40.49 -35.40 58.78
C ALA A 128 -40.96 -34.41 59.84
N GLU A 129 -41.26 -33.20 59.49
CA GLU A 129 -42.56 -32.55 59.59
C GLU A 129 -42.46 -31.00 59.37
N THR A 130 -43.35 -30.57 58.54
CA THR A 130 -44.01 -29.26 58.39
C THR A 130 -43.71 -28.18 59.42
N ALA A 131 -43.34 -27.01 58.95
CA ALA A 131 -44.01 -25.74 59.23
C ALA A 131 -43.54 -24.58 58.38
N THR A 132 -44.50 -23.94 57.79
CA THR A 132 -44.56 -22.61 57.17
C THR A 132 -43.71 -21.57 57.89
N SER A 133 -42.83 -20.89 57.11
CA SER A 133 -42.52 -19.50 57.41
C SER A 133 -41.98 -18.83 56.14
N SER A 134 -42.75 -17.93 55.62
CA SER A 134 -42.40 -16.95 54.64
C SER A 134 -41.23 -16.08 55.14
N ALA A 135 -40.14 -16.02 54.38
CA ALA A 135 -39.19 -14.95 54.51
C ALA A 135 -38.64 -14.57 53.13
N THR A 136 -39.13 -13.49 52.62
CA THR A 136 -38.67 -12.55 51.66
C THR A 136 -37.14 -12.41 51.65
N ALA A 137 -36.49 -12.98 50.64
CA ALA A 137 -35.11 -12.67 50.31
C ALA A 137 -34.92 -12.73 48.77
N ALA A 138 -35.45 -11.75 48.09
CA ALA A 138 -35.20 -11.56 46.66
C ALA A 138 -35.37 -10.11 46.20
N PRO A 139 -34.62 -9.13 46.74
CA PRO A 139 -34.34 -7.92 45.92
C PRO A 139 -32.86 -7.65 45.69
N ALA A 140 -31.90 -8.27 46.42
CA ALA A 140 -30.50 -7.92 46.30
C ALA A 140 -29.83 -8.45 45.00
N GLN A 141 -30.18 -9.65 44.55
CA GLN A 141 -29.60 -10.21 43.30
C GLN A 141 -30.14 -9.55 42.02
N SER A 142 -31.39 -9.12 42.02
CA SER A 142 -31.98 -8.38 40.87
C SER A 142 -31.35 -6.99 40.76
N ALA A 143 -31.14 -6.28 41.85
CA ALA A 143 -30.52 -4.95 41.85
C ALA A 143 -29.06 -4.99 41.40
N THR A 144 -28.30 -6.04 41.76
CA THR A 144 -26.91 -6.21 41.30
C THR A 144 -26.80 -6.55 39.82
N LEU A 145 -27.73 -7.35 39.30
CA LEU A 145 -27.81 -7.66 37.87
C LEU A 145 -28.24 -6.44 37.04
N GLU A 146 -29.17 -5.65 37.52
CA GLU A 146 -29.61 -4.41 36.86
C GLU A 146 -28.48 -3.35 36.88
N ALA A 147 -27.78 -3.17 38.01
CA ALA A 147 -26.64 -2.27 38.11
C ALA A 147 -25.49 -2.71 37.19
N SER A 148 -25.23 -4.01 37.08
CA SER A 148 -24.22 -4.56 36.14
C SER A 148 -24.62 -4.32 34.68
N LYS A 149 -25.90 -4.49 34.34
CA LYS A 149 -26.41 -4.20 32.98
C LYS A 149 -26.36 -2.70 32.63
N GLU A 150 -26.64 -1.84 33.61
CA GLU A 150 -26.53 -0.39 33.40
C GLU A 150 -25.07 0.05 33.26
N GLN A 151 -24.15 -0.55 34.02
CA GLN A 151 -22.74 -0.30 33.94
C GLN A 151 -22.16 -0.78 32.59
N THR A 152 -22.59 -1.95 32.08
CA THR A 152 -22.23 -2.43 30.76
C THR A 152 -22.77 -1.49 29.66
N LYS A 153 -24.02 -1.06 29.77
CA LYS A 153 -24.62 -0.09 28.84
C LYS A 153 -23.90 1.28 28.87
N ALA A 154 -23.43 1.71 30.04
CA ALA A 154 -22.68 2.96 30.17
C ALA A 154 -21.28 2.85 29.51
N VAL A 155 -20.61 1.70 29.68
CA VAL A 155 -19.33 1.41 29.02
C VAL A 155 -19.52 1.30 27.52
N ASP A 156 -20.55 0.59 27.04
CA ASP A 156 -20.88 0.47 25.62
C ASP A 156 -21.18 1.85 24.99
N ARG A 157 -21.92 2.71 25.70
CA ARG A 157 -22.16 4.09 25.26
C ARG A 157 -20.87 4.91 25.20
N ALA A 158 -20.02 4.81 26.20
CA ALA A 158 -18.74 5.54 26.22
C ALA A 158 -17.82 5.10 25.06
N ILE A 159 -17.81 3.80 24.72
CA ILE A 159 -17.08 3.27 23.57
C ILE A 159 -17.70 3.77 22.28
N LEU A 160 -19.02 3.72 22.14
CA LEU A 160 -19.71 4.22 20.95
C LEU A 160 -19.53 5.73 20.77
N ASP A 161 -19.58 6.50 21.85
CA ASP A 161 -19.33 7.95 21.82
C ASP A 161 -17.86 8.25 21.48
N TYR A 162 -16.91 7.45 21.99
CA TYR A 162 -15.49 7.58 21.63
C TYR A 162 -15.25 7.27 20.14
N LEU A 163 -15.92 6.24 19.59
CA LEU A 163 -15.84 5.87 18.17
C LEU A 163 -16.73 6.74 17.26
N HIS A 164 -17.55 7.62 17.86
CA HIS A 164 -18.40 8.50 17.07
C HIS A 164 -17.54 9.40 16.17
N GLY A 165 -17.83 9.37 14.87
CA GLY A 165 -17.07 10.09 13.84
C GLY A 165 -15.81 9.33 13.37
N ALA A 166 -15.56 8.11 13.86
CA ALA A 166 -14.57 7.22 13.26
C ALA A 166 -15.18 6.44 12.09
N THR A 167 -14.36 6.17 11.08
CA THR A 167 -14.68 5.31 9.94
C THR A 167 -13.72 4.13 9.90
N LEU A 168 -14.24 2.94 9.55
CA LEU A 168 -13.45 1.76 9.27
C LEU A 168 -13.84 1.27 7.88
N ASN A 169 -12.85 1.17 7.00
CA ASN A 169 -13.04 0.83 5.60
C ASN A 169 -12.12 -0.33 5.24
N PHE A 170 -12.57 -1.18 4.31
CA PHE A 170 -11.83 -2.32 3.80
C PHE A 170 -11.88 -2.30 2.29
N ALA A 171 -10.79 -2.68 1.63
CA ALA A 171 -10.77 -2.96 0.20
C ALA A 171 -9.97 -4.21 -0.10
N VAL A 172 -10.34 -4.87 -1.17
CA VAL A 172 -9.59 -5.97 -1.80
C VAL A 172 -9.56 -5.70 -3.29
N ASP A 173 -8.37 -5.74 -3.87
CA ASP A 173 -8.12 -5.51 -5.29
C ASP A 173 -7.30 -6.68 -5.84
N GLU A 174 -7.88 -7.36 -6.80
CA GLU A 174 -7.31 -8.52 -7.46
C GLU A 174 -7.29 -8.29 -8.97
N TYR A 175 -6.30 -8.86 -9.65
CA TYR A 175 -6.22 -8.76 -11.10
C TYR A 175 -5.70 -10.03 -11.78
N TYR A 176 -6.05 -10.14 -13.05
CA TYR A 176 -5.38 -10.98 -14.03
C TYR A 176 -4.92 -10.11 -15.19
N SER A 177 -3.63 -10.16 -15.52
CA SER A 177 -3.05 -9.44 -16.66
C SER A 177 -2.44 -10.45 -17.64
N TYR A 178 -2.63 -10.22 -18.94
CA TYR A 178 -1.97 -10.94 -20.01
C TYR A 178 -1.09 -9.98 -20.82
N ASN A 179 0.18 -10.32 -20.98
CA ASN A 179 1.14 -9.54 -21.79
C ASN A 179 1.36 -10.25 -23.13
N PHE A 180 1.07 -9.57 -24.21
CA PHE A 180 1.14 -10.14 -25.57
C PHE A 180 2.58 -10.38 -26.07
N ASN A 181 3.60 -9.94 -25.32
CA ASN A 181 4.99 -10.30 -25.58
C ASN A 181 5.37 -11.66 -25.01
N ASP A 182 4.47 -12.32 -24.25
CA ASP A 182 4.71 -13.60 -23.55
C ASP A 182 6.05 -13.63 -22.79
N PRO A 183 6.31 -12.64 -21.90
CA PRO A 183 7.64 -12.43 -21.34
C PRO A 183 8.14 -13.62 -20.52
N VAL A 184 9.39 -14.00 -20.74
CA VAL A 184 10.07 -14.97 -19.85
C VAL A 184 10.04 -14.45 -18.43
N GLY A 185 9.59 -15.29 -17.47
CA GLY A 185 9.40 -14.91 -16.08
C GLY A 185 8.06 -14.24 -15.80
N ARG A 186 7.23 -14.00 -16.82
CA ARG A 186 5.86 -13.44 -16.67
C ARG A 186 5.82 -12.09 -15.94
N VAL A 187 6.78 -11.20 -16.23
CA VAL A 187 6.88 -9.87 -15.62
C VAL A 187 6.54 -8.80 -16.65
N ASN A 188 5.62 -7.91 -16.29
CA ASN A 188 5.36 -6.67 -17.01
C ASN A 188 6.43 -5.64 -16.60
N ALA A 189 7.23 -5.18 -17.55
CA ALA A 189 8.29 -4.23 -17.26
C ALA A 189 7.73 -2.82 -17.00
N LEU A 190 8.38 -2.06 -16.09
CA LEU A 190 8.04 -0.67 -15.76
C LEU A 190 6.57 -0.52 -15.32
N ARG A 191 6.12 -1.37 -14.41
CA ARG A 191 4.79 -1.35 -13.81
C ARG A 191 4.87 -1.26 -12.30
N ALA A 192 4.07 -0.36 -11.74
CA ALA A 192 3.97 -0.19 -10.29
C ALA A 192 3.20 -1.34 -9.63
N TYR A 193 2.02 -1.69 -10.15
CA TYR A 193 1.12 -2.63 -9.49
C TYR A 193 0.80 -3.88 -10.30
N ASP A 194 0.42 -3.77 -11.54
CA ASP A 194 0.10 -4.90 -12.42
C ASP A 194 1.38 -5.61 -12.95
N VAL A 195 2.23 -6.02 -12.02
CA VAL A 195 3.61 -6.49 -12.29
C VAL A 195 3.64 -7.86 -12.96
N PHE A 196 2.70 -8.75 -12.64
CA PHE A 196 2.72 -10.11 -13.15
C PHE A 196 1.75 -10.33 -14.31
N SER A 197 2.25 -10.98 -15.36
CA SER A 197 1.48 -11.47 -16.48
C SER A 197 1.10 -12.94 -16.30
N ASN A 198 -0.05 -13.33 -16.87
CA ASN A 198 -0.58 -14.69 -16.84
C ASN A 198 -0.63 -15.27 -15.41
N ASN A 199 -1.12 -14.43 -14.48
CA ASN A 199 -1.23 -14.75 -13.07
C ASN A 199 -2.46 -14.04 -12.46
N ILE A 200 -3.19 -14.74 -11.60
CA ILE A 200 -4.22 -14.12 -10.75
C ILE A 200 -3.49 -13.63 -9.51
N SER A 201 -3.58 -12.34 -9.23
CA SER A 201 -2.77 -11.69 -8.21
C SER A 201 -3.62 -10.86 -7.26
N LEU A 202 -3.32 -10.94 -5.98
CA LEU A 202 -3.81 -9.99 -4.97
C LEU A 202 -2.91 -8.76 -5.02
N ASN A 203 -3.45 -7.65 -5.55
CA ASN A 203 -2.73 -6.38 -5.62
C ASN A 203 -2.76 -5.66 -4.27
N GLN A 204 -3.97 -5.41 -3.73
CA GLN A 204 -4.16 -4.70 -2.47
C GLN A 204 -5.20 -5.41 -1.60
N ALA A 205 -4.94 -5.46 -0.29
CA ALA A 205 -5.92 -5.74 0.74
C ALA A 205 -5.73 -4.71 1.84
N ASP A 206 -6.68 -3.79 1.97
CA ASP A 206 -6.52 -2.58 2.75
C ASP A 206 -7.48 -2.55 3.94
N VAL A 207 -6.98 -2.05 5.07
CA VAL A 207 -7.76 -1.69 6.26
C VAL A 207 -7.47 -0.24 6.58
N VAL A 208 -8.48 0.62 6.49
CA VAL A 208 -8.34 2.07 6.73
C VAL A 208 -9.21 2.48 7.90
N PHE A 209 -8.57 2.88 8.98
CA PHE A 209 -9.21 3.51 10.14
C PHE A 209 -8.91 4.99 10.12
N GLU A 210 -9.96 5.82 10.23
CA GLU A 210 -9.82 7.26 10.33
C GLU A 210 -10.83 7.84 11.32
N ARG A 211 -10.35 8.70 12.21
CA ARG A 211 -11.17 9.63 12.97
C ARG A 211 -10.67 11.04 12.69
N ALA A 212 -11.29 11.68 11.72
CA ALA A 212 -10.92 13.03 11.32
C ALA A 212 -11.23 14.06 12.43
N PRO A 213 -10.49 15.19 12.49
CA PRO A 213 -10.88 16.33 13.29
C PRO A 213 -12.28 16.83 12.91
N ASP A 214 -13.02 17.31 13.88
CA ASP A 214 -14.32 17.95 13.71
C ASP A 214 -14.34 19.20 14.60
N VAL A 215 -13.95 20.31 14.00
CA VAL A 215 -13.78 21.58 14.71
C VAL A 215 -15.12 22.12 15.19
N ASP A 216 -16.19 21.91 14.41
CA ASP A 216 -17.55 22.37 14.77
C ASP A 216 -18.08 21.62 15.99
N ALA A 217 -17.72 20.34 16.14
CA ALA A 217 -18.00 19.55 17.36
C ALA A 217 -16.93 19.73 18.46
N GLY A 218 -16.01 20.70 18.34
CA GLY A 218 -14.96 20.98 19.32
C GLY A 218 -13.76 20.01 19.29
N ARG A 219 -13.72 19.05 18.36
CA ARG A 219 -12.63 18.08 18.23
C ARG A 219 -11.58 18.55 17.23
N ARG A 220 -10.43 18.98 17.72
CA ARG A 220 -9.31 19.46 16.88
C ARG A 220 -8.27 18.42 16.57
N PHE A 221 -8.33 17.24 17.21
CA PHE A 221 -7.41 16.13 16.99
C PHE A 221 -8.07 15.05 16.15
N GLY A 222 -7.28 14.47 15.27
CA GLY A 222 -7.63 13.32 14.45
C GLY A 222 -6.50 12.30 14.40
N VAL A 223 -6.80 11.13 13.89
CA VAL A 223 -5.84 10.05 13.66
C VAL A 223 -6.26 9.28 12.43
N ARG A 224 -5.27 8.83 11.65
CA ARG A 224 -5.45 7.91 10.53
C ARG A 224 -4.44 6.77 10.59
N LEU A 225 -4.92 5.56 10.30
CA LEU A 225 -4.11 4.35 10.15
C LEU A 225 -4.60 3.59 8.93
N ASP A 226 -3.73 3.42 7.94
CA ASP A 226 -3.97 2.62 6.75
C ASP A 226 -3.00 1.45 6.74
N LEU A 227 -3.53 0.25 6.87
CA LEU A 227 -2.77 -0.99 6.71
C LEU A 227 -3.01 -1.54 5.31
N GLN A 228 -1.95 -1.96 4.65
CA GLN A 228 -2.00 -2.51 3.31
C GLN A 228 -1.20 -3.80 3.21
N PHE A 229 -1.75 -4.76 2.49
CA PHE A 229 -1.16 -6.06 2.18
C PHE A 229 -1.30 -6.33 0.68
N GLY A 230 -0.54 -7.31 0.16
CA GLY A 230 -0.55 -7.67 -1.26
C GLY A 230 0.66 -7.14 -2.01
N GLN A 231 0.67 -7.31 -3.34
CA GLN A 231 1.81 -6.97 -4.20
C GLN A 231 2.17 -5.48 -4.19
N ALA A 232 1.19 -4.60 -4.03
CA ALA A 232 1.41 -3.15 -3.96
C ALA A 232 2.40 -2.77 -2.85
N THR A 233 2.50 -3.54 -1.77
CA THR A 233 3.45 -3.27 -0.68
C THR A 233 4.91 -3.41 -1.12
N ASP A 234 5.23 -4.29 -2.07
CA ASP A 234 6.59 -4.42 -2.62
C ASP A 234 7.01 -3.16 -3.38
N THR A 235 6.08 -2.61 -4.16
CA THR A 235 6.33 -1.38 -4.91
C THR A 235 6.48 -0.18 -3.99
N LEU A 236 5.56 -0.02 -3.04
CA LEU A 236 5.49 1.17 -2.18
C LEU A 236 6.66 1.26 -1.20
N GLN A 237 7.13 0.15 -0.65
CA GLN A 237 8.13 0.21 0.41
C GLN A 237 9.57 0.43 -0.08
N GLY A 238 9.82 0.35 -1.38
CA GLY A 238 11.16 0.57 -1.91
C GLY A 238 12.15 -0.52 -1.47
N ASN A 239 13.42 -0.15 -1.41
CA ASN A 239 14.52 -1.07 -1.10
C ASN A 239 15.37 -0.55 0.07
N PRO A 240 16.30 -1.35 0.64
CA PRO A 240 17.13 -0.94 1.77
C PRO A 240 18.01 0.29 1.55
N LEU A 241 18.28 0.69 0.30
CA LEU A 241 19.04 1.90 -0.02
C LEU A 241 18.21 3.17 0.21
N ASN A 242 16.90 3.06 0.10
CA ASN A 242 15.98 4.18 0.25
C ASN A 242 15.27 4.17 1.62
N GLU A 243 14.84 3.00 2.07
CA GLU A 243 14.23 2.78 3.39
C GLU A 243 15.10 1.80 4.17
N PRO A 244 15.81 2.23 5.25
CA PRO A 244 16.78 1.37 5.94
C PRO A 244 16.19 0.08 6.50
N ARG A 245 14.91 0.08 6.87
CA ARG A 245 14.21 -1.09 7.41
C ARG A 245 12.84 -1.29 6.77
N PRO A 246 12.79 -1.62 5.48
CA PRO A 246 11.52 -1.65 4.72
C PRO A 246 10.51 -2.65 5.30
N ASP A 247 10.95 -3.78 5.83
CA ASP A 247 10.06 -4.81 6.36
C ASP A 247 9.27 -4.37 7.60
N ILE A 248 9.81 -3.44 8.41
CA ILE A 248 9.14 -2.93 9.61
C ILE A 248 7.92 -2.09 9.24
N TYR A 249 8.02 -1.32 8.16
CA TYR A 249 6.98 -0.37 7.73
C TYR A 249 6.15 -0.87 6.56
N ARG A 250 6.46 -2.03 6.01
CA ARG A 250 5.90 -2.58 4.77
C ARG A 250 4.37 -2.54 4.71
N ASN A 251 3.72 -2.87 5.80
CA ASN A 251 2.26 -2.96 5.84
C ASN A 251 1.59 -1.70 6.43
N ILE A 252 2.37 -0.67 6.79
CA ILE A 252 1.84 0.60 7.27
C ILE A 252 1.94 1.62 6.14
N TYR A 253 0.88 1.76 5.35
CA TYR A 253 0.86 2.75 4.27
C TYR A 253 0.76 4.16 4.83
N GLN A 254 -0.18 4.42 5.75
CA GLN A 254 -0.33 5.69 6.45
C GLN A 254 -0.50 5.47 7.96
N ALA A 255 0.14 6.31 8.76
CA ALA A 255 -0.04 6.36 10.21
C ALA A 255 0.32 7.77 10.68
N TYR A 256 -0.67 8.62 10.93
CA TYR A 256 -0.44 9.98 11.36
C TYR A 256 -1.53 10.52 12.30
N GLY A 257 -1.13 11.47 13.13
CA GLY A 257 -2.03 12.28 13.93
C GLY A 257 -2.23 13.65 13.29
N THR A 258 -3.44 14.18 13.37
CA THR A 258 -3.82 15.50 12.86
C THR A 258 -4.19 16.43 14.01
N TYR A 259 -3.75 17.69 13.94
CA TYR A 259 -4.21 18.77 14.80
C TYR A 259 -4.62 20.00 13.97
N VAL A 260 -5.79 20.52 14.23
CA VAL A 260 -6.27 21.77 13.61
C VAL A 260 -6.07 22.92 14.59
N ALA A 261 -4.98 23.68 14.41
CA ALA A 261 -4.68 24.85 15.23
C ALA A 261 -5.65 26.00 14.92
N PRO A 262 -6.10 26.76 15.93
CA PRO A 262 -7.01 27.91 15.75
C PRO A 262 -6.25 29.15 15.27
N ILE A 263 -5.58 29.05 14.11
CA ILE A 263 -4.78 30.12 13.50
C ILE A 263 -5.48 30.51 12.20
N GLY A 264 -5.94 31.74 12.09
CA GLY A 264 -6.68 32.24 10.93
C GLY A 264 -7.91 31.37 10.62
N ASN A 265 -7.99 30.86 9.40
CA ASN A 265 -9.07 29.97 8.94
C ASN A 265 -8.85 28.48 9.32
N GLY A 266 -7.90 28.21 10.21
CA GLY A 266 -7.48 26.88 10.62
C GLY A 266 -6.18 26.46 9.92
N LEU A 267 -5.16 26.14 10.74
CA LEU A 267 -3.90 25.52 10.28
C LEU A 267 -3.96 24.04 10.64
N THR A 268 -4.08 23.19 9.62
CA THR A 268 -4.04 21.74 9.80
C THR A 268 -2.57 21.28 9.83
N ILE A 269 -2.21 20.53 10.84
CA ILE A 269 -0.86 19.97 11.03
C ILE A 269 -1.00 18.46 11.17
N ASP A 270 -0.33 17.70 10.31
CA ASP A 270 -0.21 16.26 10.42
C ASP A 270 1.22 15.87 10.81
N VAL A 271 1.35 14.88 11.68
CA VAL A 271 2.63 14.32 12.12
C VAL A 271 2.59 12.81 12.00
N GLY A 272 3.51 12.24 11.25
CA GLY A 272 3.61 10.81 11.03
C GLY A 272 3.93 10.43 9.58
N LYS A 273 3.45 9.27 9.11
CA LYS A 273 3.61 8.74 7.75
C LYS A 273 2.32 8.94 6.96
N TRP A 274 2.41 9.53 5.76
CA TRP A 274 1.24 9.75 4.88
C TRP A 274 1.59 9.48 3.43
N GLY A 275 0.56 9.11 2.62
CA GLY A 275 0.69 8.97 1.17
C GLY A 275 1.01 10.30 0.49
N SER A 276 1.93 10.28 -0.46
CA SER A 276 2.31 11.48 -1.21
C SER A 276 1.13 12.04 -2.00
N SER A 277 1.10 13.36 -2.15
CA SER A 277 0.23 14.09 -3.09
C SER A 277 1.04 14.78 -4.20
N ILE A 278 2.27 14.35 -4.42
CA ILE A 278 3.04 14.68 -5.62
C ILE A 278 2.60 13.67 -6.69
N GLY A 279 2.14 14.21 -7.84
CA GLY A 279 1.46 13.42 -8.88
C GLY A 279 -0.06 13.28 -8.67
N ILE A 280 -0.78 13.08 -9.77
CA ILE A 280 -2.25 13.00 -9.75
C ILE A 280 -2.77 11.63 -9.33
N GLU A 281 -2.04 10.55 -9.65
CA GLU A 281 -2.44 9.20 -9.30
C GLU A 281 -2.07 8.86 -7.84
N GLY A 282 -2.97 8.16 -7.17
CA GLY A 282 -2.80 7.73 -5.78
C GLY A 282 -2.72 6.21 -5.62
N ASN A 283 -2.58 5.79 -4.38
CA ASN A 283 -2.38 4.39 -4.02
C ASN A 283 -3.58 3.49 -4.32
N TYR A 284 -4.80 3.89 -3.93
CA TYR A 284 -5.97 3.00 -3.96
C TYR A 284 -6.55 2.86 -5.37
N THR A 285 -6.55 1.64 -5.90
CA THR A 285 -7.00 1.35 -7.27
C THR A 285 -8.45 1.76 -7.51
N LYS A 286 -9.32 1.62 -6.52
CA LYS A 286 -10.74 2.00 -6.64
C LYS A 286 -10.96 3.48 -6.99
N ASP A 287 -10.04 4.36 -6.61
CA ASP A 287 -10.14 5.82 -6.76
C ASP A 287 -9.50 6.35 -8.04
N GLN A 288 -8.79 5.49 -8.78
CA GLN A 288 -8.10 5.88 -10.00
C GLN A 288 -9.01 5.83 -11.23
N MET A 289 -8.64 6.57 -12.28
CA MET A 289 -9.35 6.52 -13.55
C MET A 289 -9.08 5.22 -14.31
N ASN A 290 -7.85 4.70 -14.24
CA ASN A 290 -7.36 3.49 -14.88
C ASN A 290 -7.02 2.42 -13.84
N TYR A 291 -6.86 1.15 -14.26
CA TYR A 291 -6.41 0.07 -13.37
C TYR A 291 -4.90 0.16 -13.14
N SER A 292 -4.12 0.12 -14.20
CA SER A 292 -2.66 0.29 -14.12
C SER A 292 -2.29 1.74 -13.76
N ARG A 293 -1.11 1.90 -13.19
CA ARG A 293 -0.57 3.22 -12.85
C ARG A 293 0.31 3.76 -13.98
N ALA A 294 0.34 5.10 -14.08
CA ALA A 294 1.26 5.83 -14.94
C ALA A 294 2.72 5.56 -14.59
N TYR A 295 3.65 5.79 -15.49
CA TYR A 295 5.09 5.81 -15.18
C TYR A 295 5.41 6.89 -14.14
N TRP A 296 4.70 8.04 -14.19
CA TRP A 296 4.86 9.09 -13.21
C TRP A 296 4.51 8.65 -11.81
N PHE A 297 3.45 7.87 -11.61
CA PHE A 297 3.15 7.28 -10.31
C PHE A 297 4.28 6.36 -9.83
N ASP A 298 4.86 5.52 -10.71
CA ASP A 298 5.96 4.61 -10.35
C ASP A 298 7.27 5.34 -10.05
N PHE A 299 7.45 6.54 -10.60
CA PHE A 299 8.66 7.35 -10.44
C PHE A 299 8.58 8.36 -9.29
N LEU A 300 7.44 9.02 -9.10
CA LEU A 300 7.24 10.00 -8.04
C LEU A 300 7.15 9.35 -6.64
N PRO A 301 7.36 10.11 -5.55
CA PRO A 301 7.28 9.55 -4.20
C PRO A 301 5.91 8.97 -3.87
N PHE A 302 5.87 7.81 -3.24
CA PHE A 302 4.64 7.15 -2.78
C PHE A 302 4.18 7.64 -1.41
N TYR A 303 5.13 7.95 -0.51
CA TYR A 303 4.84 8.39 0.85
C TYR A 303 5.96 9.24 1.43
N HIS A 304 5.64 9.91 2.53
CA HIS A 304 6.58 10.69 3.33
C HIS A 304 6.34 10.43 4.83
N MET A 305 7.38 10.64 5.63
CA MET A 305 7.33 10.64 7.08
C MET A 305 7.89 11.94 7.61
N GLY A 306 7.11 12.65 8.45
CA GLY A 306 7.55 13.94 8.98
C GLY A 306 6.40 14.77 9.53
N VAL A 307 6.43 16.06 9.23
CA VAL A 307 5.40 17.04 9.57
C VAL A 307 4.93 17.71 8.29
N ARG A 308 3.61 17.80 8.09
CA ARG A 308 3.02 18.63 7.03
C ARG A 308 2.02 19.62 7.61
N ALA A 309 1.97 20.78 7.00
CA ALA A 309 1.04 21.85 7.36
C ALA A 309 0.25 22.28 6.13
N ALA A 310 -1.06 22.46 6.30
CA ALA A 310 -1.96 23.00 5.28
C ALA A 310 -2.73 24.20 5.86
N TYR A 311 -2.56 25.36 5.23
CA TYR A 311 -3.23 26.59 5.64
C TYR A 311 -4.25 27.03 4.61
N LYS A 312 -5.52 27.02 5.00
CA LYS A 312 -6.63 27.49 4.17
C LYS A 312 -6.64 29.03 4.16
N VAL A 313 -6.11 29.63 3.09
CA VAL A 313 -6.12 31.10 2.92
C VAL A 313 -7.55 31.59 2.75
N ASN A 314 -8.33 30.88 1.92
CA ASN A 314 -9.75 31.09 1.68
C ASN A 314 -10.37 29.81 1.08
N ASP A 315 -11.65 29.84 0.70
CA ASP A 315 -12.35 28.66 0.14
C ASP A 315 -11.79 28.19 -1.22
N LYS A 316 -10.90 28.96 -1.85
CA LYS A 316 -10.36 28.66 -3.18
C LYS A 316 -8.86 28.37 -3.18
N LEU A 317 -8.16 28.63 -2.07
CA LEU A 317 -6.70 28.51 -2.00
C LEU A 317 -6.26 27.96 -0.65
N THR A 318 -5.50 26.87 -0.71
CA THR A 318 -4.79 26.26 0.42
C THR A 318 -3.30 26.25 0.11
N LEU A 319 -2.47 26.69 1.05
CA LEU A 319 -1.01 26.60 0.99
C LEU A 319 -0.56 25.35 1.74
N ASN A 320 0.44 24.66 1.21
CA ASN A 320 0.99 23.44 1.76
C ASN A 320 2.49 23.60 2.03
N TYR A 321 2.95 23.10 3.17
CA TYR A 321 4.36 23.00 3.53
C TYR A 321 4.62 21.67 4.21
N TRP A 322 5.69 20.97 3.82
CA TRP A 322 6.14 19.72 4.44
C TRP A 322 7.60 19.82 4.85
N LEU A 323 7.93 19.16 5.96
CA LEU A 323 9.28 18.90 6.43
C LEU A 323 9.38 17.40 6.72
N VAL A 324 10.14 16.65 5.93
CA VAL A 324 10.11 15.21 5.90
C VAL A 324 11.51 14.58 5.94
N ASN A 325 11.55 13.28 6.18
CA ASN A 325 12.81 12.51 6.18
C ASN A 325 13.42 12.36 4.79
N GLY A 326 12.58 12.24 3.75
CA GLY A 326 12.94 12.00 2.36
C GLY A 326 11.78 11.44 1.55
N THR A 327 12.04 11.08 0.30
CA THR A 327 11.09 10.38 -0.57
C THR A 327 11.09 8.89 -0.23
N ASN A 328 9.90 8.33 0.08
CA ASN A 328 9.74 6.92 0.46
C ASN A 328 10.65 6.49 1.63
N GLN A 329 10.82 7.39 2.61
CA GLN A 329 11.65 7.17 3.80
C GLN A 329 10.82 7.34 5.06
N ALA A 330 10.45 6.22 5.71
CA ALA A 330 9.92 6.24 7.07
C ALA A 330 11.04 6.57 8.07
N GLU A 331 12.26 6.10 7.80
CA GLU A 331 13.48 6.44 8.53
C GLU A 331 14.45 7.15 7.60
N ALA A 332 15.05 8.25 8.07
CA ALA A 332 15.99 9.02 7.28
C ALA A 332 17.28 8.25 6.99
N THR A 333 17.72 8.24 5.73
CA THR A 333 19.00 7.65 5.30
C THR A 333 20.17 8.61 5.44
N ASN A 334 19.89 9.90 5.68
CA ASN A 334 20.90 10.96 5.90
C ASN A 334 20.40 12.02 6.90
N GLY A 335 21.24 12.97 7.22
CA GLY A 335 20.94 14.04 8.19
C GLY A 335 20.14 15.21 7.62
N TYR A 336 19.88 15.26 6.31
CA TYR A 336 19.12 16.35 5.68
C TYR A 336 17.62 16.14 5.90
N LYS A 337 16.85 17.22 5.96
CA LYS A 337 15.39 17.18 5.97
C LYS A 337 14.87 17.81 4.69
N ASP A 338 14.02 17.07 4.02
CA ASP A 338 13.45 17.48 2.75
C ASP A 338 12.22 18.36 2.96
N GLU A 339 12.01 19.27 2.04
CA GLU A 339 10.95 20.26 2.12
C GLU A 339 10.06 20.24 0.88
N LEU A 340 8.77 20.45 1.09
CA LEU A 340 7.82 20.72 0.01
C LEU A 340 7.12 22.06 0.26
N PHE A 341 7.03 22.86 -0.79
CA PHE A 341 6.21 24.05 -0.88
C PHE A 341 5.18 23.85 -1.99
N GLY A 342 3.92 24.07 -1.67
CA GLY A 342 2.87 23.87 -2.67
C GLY A 342 1.61 24.65 -2.39
N PHE A 343 0.69 24.59 -3.32
CA PHE A 343 -0.67 25.08 -3.12
C PHE A 343 -1.68 24.21 -3.86
N THR A 344 -2.91 24.22 -3.32
CA THR A 344 -4.09 23.68 -3.96
C THR A 344 -5.06 24.81 -4.24
N ALA A 345 -5.42 25.01 -5.50
CA ALA A 345 -6.39 26.02 -5.93
C ALA A 345 -7.67 25.34 -6.46
N THR A 346 -8.81 25.78 -5.93
CA THR A 346 -10.16 25.36 -6.36
C THR A 346 -10.96 26.60 -6.78
N PRO A 347 -10.64 27.22 -7.95
CA PRO A 347 -11.27 28.48 -8.37
C PRO A 347 -12.78 28.37 -8.49
N ASN A 348 -13.29 27.17 -8.75
CA ASN A 348 -14.69 26.80 -8.74
C ASN A 348 -14.85 25.31 -8.42
N LYS A 349 -16.09 24.81 -8.22
CA LYS A 349 -16.39 23.41 -7.86
C LYS A 349 -16.00 22.36 -8.92
N LYS A 350 -15.59 22.77 -10.12
CA LYS A 350 -15.26 21.89 -11.24
C LYS A 350 -13.77 21.75 -11.49
N ILE A 351 -12.95 22.60 -10.90
CA ILE A 351 -11.49 22.63 -11.15
C ILE A 351 -10.76 22.53 -9.83
N THR A 352 -9.84 21.57 -9.76
CA THR A 352 -8.82 21.46 -8.70
C THR A 352 -7.47 21.48 -9.36
N TRP A 353 -6.60 22.38 -8.95
CA TRP A 353 -5.24 22.54 -9.46
C TRP A 353 -4.25 22.52 -8.31
N ASN A 354 -3.24 21.64 -8.42
CA ASN A 354 -2.17 21.50 -7.47
C ASN A 354 -0.84 21.88 -8.13
N VAL A 355 0.01 22.55 -7.36
CA VAL A 355 1.39 22.85 -7.73
C VAL A 355 2.26 22.55 -6.54
N ASN A 356 3.31 21.77 -6.74
CA ASN A 356 4.25 21.35 -5.72
C ASN A 356 5.69 21.56 -6.21
N TYR A 357 6.53 22.04 -5.30
CA TYR A 357 7.97 22.04 -5.44
C TYR A 357 8.58 21.33 -4.26
N TYR A 358 9.30 20.25 -4.52
CA TYR A 358 10.02 19.46 -3.53
C TYR A 358 11.52 19.65 -3.69
N LEU A 359 12.21 19.84 -2.56
CA LEU A 359 13.66 19.97 -2.47
C LEU A 359 14.19 18.96 -1.46
N GLY A 360 15.01 18.02 -1.91
CA GLY A 360 15.51 16.96 -1.08
C GLY A 360 17.00 16.63 -1.26
N GLN A 361 17.46 15.71 -0.44
CA GLN A 361 18.74 15.02 -0.56
C GLN A 361 18.52 13.56 -0.25
N GLU A 362 18.44 12.73 -1.29
CA GLU A 362 18.00 11.33 -1.17
C GLU A 362 19.16 10.34 -0.97
N HIS A 363 20.40 10.78 -1.16
CA HIS A 363 21.55 9.90 -1.06
C HIS A 363 21.91 9.61 0.39
N PRO A 364 22.10 8.34 0.77
CA PRO A 364 22.45 7.97 2.13
C PRO A 364 23.85 8.48 2.50
N ASP A 365 24.03 8.90 3.75
CA ASP A 365 25.32 9.23 4.35
C ASP A 365 25.91 8.04 5.15
N ARG A 366 25.16 6.94 5.22
CA ARG A 366 25.53 5.70 5.89
C ARG A 366 24.89 4.51 5.19
N VAL A 367 25.50 3.35 5.33
CA VAL A 367 24.94 2.06 4.89
C VAL A 367 24.74 1.17 6.09
N GLU A 368 23.69 0.34 6.03
CA GLU A 368 23.49 -0.74 6.99
C GLU A 368 24.56 -1.81 6.75
N VAL A 369 25.22 -2.23 7.84
CA VAL A 369 26.19 -3.32 7.81
C VAL A 369 25.62 -4.44 8.66
N SER A 370 25.52 -5.63 8.08
CA SER A 370 25.14 -6.83 8.84
C SER A 370 26.10 -7.03 10.01
N SER A 371 25.59 -6.97 11.26
CA SER A 371 26.41 -7.21 12.43
C SER A 371 26.75 -8.70 12.50
N SER A 372 28.04 -9.02 12.39
CA SER A 372 28.56 -10.37 12.60
C SER A 372 28.81 -10.69 14.10
N GLY A 373 28.37 -9.84 15.01
CA GLY A 373 28.55 -10.00 16.45
C GLY A 373 27.53 -10.94 17.08
N PRO A 374 27.92 -11.67 18.16
CA PRO A 374 27.06 -12.67 18.79
C PRO A 374 25.82 -12.11 19.51
N ILE A 375 25.77 -10.81 19.80
CA ILE A 375 24.59 -10.15 20.39
C ILE A 375 24.53 -8.72 19.83
N PRO A 376 23.74 -8.46 18.79
CA PRO A 376 23.49 -7.09 18.36
C PRO A 376 22.66 -6.39 19.44
N VAL A 377 23.09 -5.19 19.85
CA VAL A 377 22.38 -4.35 20.84
C VAL A 377 20.96 -4.03 20.35
N GLN A 378 20.80 -3.93 19.04
CA GLN A 378 19.54 -3.99 18.32
C GLN A 378 19.78 -4.71 16.98
N PRO A 379 19.08 -5.81 16.68
CA PRO A 379 19.21 -6.48 15.39
C PRO A 379 18.94 -5.50 14.25
N GLY A 380 19.82 -5.46 13.24
CA GLY A 380 19.64 -4.66 12.04
C GLY A 380 20.02 -3.17 12.16
N LEU A 381 20.69 -2.72 13.21
CA LEU A 381 21.05 -1.30 13.40
C LEU A 381 22.56 -1.04 13.49
N THR A 382 23.38 -1.77 12.75
CA THR A 382 24.78 -1.42 12.59
C THR A 382 24.94 -0.65 11.28
N PHE A 383 25.44 0.58 11.38
CA PHE A 383 25.64 1.45 10.22
C PHE A 383 27.12 1.80 10.06
N GLN A 384 27.57 1.87 8.80
CA GLN A 384 28.87 2.39 8.44
C GLN A 384 28.70 3.72 7.68
N ALA A 385 29.43 4.74 8.08
CA ALA A 385 29.45 6.03 7.39
C ALA A 385 30.04 5.90 5.99
N ILE A 386 29.44 6.60 5.03
CA ILE A 386 29.99 6.79 3.69
C ILE A 386 30.87 8.04 3.73
N THR A 387 32.14 7.94 3.28
CA THR A 387 33.09 9.05 3.28
C THR A 387 33.77 9.18 1.91
N PRO A 388 33.64 10.31 1.21
CA PRO A 388 32.75 11.43 1.51
C PRO A 388 31.27 11.05 1.25
N ALA A 389 30.34 11.62 2.02
CA ALA A 389 28.92 11.41 1.81
C ALA A 389 28.43 12.20 0.59
N PRO A 390 27.57 11.61 -0.26
CA PRO A 390 26.92 12.33 -1.35
C PRO A 390 26.07 13.49 -0.80
N ASN A 391 26.10 14.64 -1.49
CA ASN A 391 25.44 15.86 -1.03
C ASN A 391 24.70 16.62 -2.13
N GLY A 392 24.47 15.96 -3.24
CA GLY A 392 23.66 16.48 -4.32
C GLY A 392 22.18 16.60 -3.93
N LYS A 393 21.42 17.30 -4.73
CA LYS A 393 20.03 17.62 -4.45
C LYS A 393 19.09 17.01 -5.47
N LEU A 394 17.92 16.63 -4.95
CA LEU A 394 16.72 16.29 -5.71
C LEU A 394 15.81 17.51 -5.75
N HIS A 395 15.30 17.83 -6.93
CA HIS A 395 14.26 18.82 -7.17
C HIS A 395 13.12 18.15 -7.93
N ILE A 396 11.89 18.27 -7.43
CA ILE A 396 10.69 17.83 -8.12
C ILE A 396 9.78 19.05 -8.31
N PHE A 397 9.47 19.36 -9.56
CA PHE A 397 8.42 20.31 -9.95
C PHE A 397 7.25 19.47 -10.46
N ASP A 398 6.15 19.52 -9.75
CA ASP A 398 4.92 18.78 -10.04
C ASP A 398 3.75 19.74 -10.16
N THR A 399 2.92 19.53 -11.16
CA THR A 399 1.64 20.22 -11.29
C THR A 399 0.60 19.34 -11.94
N TYR A 400 -0.58 19.32 -11.37
CA TYR A 400 -1.70 18.61 -11.98
C TYR A 400 -3.02 19.35 -11.77
N VAL A 401 -3.90 19.22 -12.75
CA VAL A 401 -5.22 19.82 -12.75
C VAL A 401 -6.27 18.77 -13.11
N SER A 402 -7.35 18.75 -12.34
CA SER A 402 -8.56 17.98 -12.66
C SER A 402 -9.70 18.93 -12.98
N TRP A 403 -10.41 18.67 -14.08
CA TRP A 403 -11.51 19.47 -14.57
C TRP A 403 -12.74 18.64 -14.89
N GLN A 404 -13.81 18.81 -14.13
CA GLN A 404 -15.13 18.27 -14.45
C GLN A 404 -15.80 19.13 -15.51
N ALA A 405 -15.49 18.88 -16.79
CA ALA A 405 -15.97 19.66 -17.93
C ALA A 405 -17.50 19.59 -18.08
N ALA A 406 -18.07 18.41 -17.81
CA ALA A 406 -19.52 18.17 -17.78
C ALA A 406 -19.87 17.22 -16.63
N PRO A 407 -21.16 17.02 -16.26
CA PRO A 407 -21.55 16.11 -15.17
C PRO A 407 -21.07 14.67 -15.34
N ARG A 408 -20.77 14.25 -16.57
CA ARG A 408 -20.32 12.90 -16.92
C ARG A 408 -18.93 12.85 -17.54
N LEU A 409 -18.24 13.99 -17.65
CA LEU A 409 -16.94 14.09 -18.34
C LEU A 409 -15.92 14.81 -17.46
N THR A 410 -14.88 14.09 -17.11
CA THR A 410 -13.73 14.61 -16.36
C THR A 410 -12.48 14.49 -17.21
N PHE A 411 -11.70 15.56 -17.23
CA PHE A 411 -10.33 15.57 -17.78
C PHE A 411 -9.35 15.82 -16.65
N ALA A 412 -8.13 15.32 -16.81
CA ALA A 412 -7.04 15.71 -15.95
C ALA A 412 -5.73 15.79 -16.78
N LEU A 413 -4.83 16.64 -16.33
CA LEU A 413 -3.50 16.83 -16.89
C LEU A 413 -2.49 16.86 -15.75
N GLU A 414 -1.34 16.30 -16.00
CA GLU A 414 -0.18 16.27 -15.11
C GLU A 414 1.06 16.66 -15.89
N GLY A 415 1.98 17.38 -15.28
CA GLY A 415 3.26 17.74 -15.84
C GLY A 415 4.32 17.81 -14.77
N ASP A 416 5.44 17.11 -15.01
CA ASP A 416 6.49 16.92 -14.04
C ASP A 416 7.87 17.19 -14.61
N TYR A 417 8.73 17.73 -13.76
CA TYR A 417 10.14 17.89 -14.04
C TYR A 417 10.98 17.56 -12.81
N VAL A 418 11.78 16.52 -12.90
CA VAL A 418 12.64 16.03 -11.83
C VAL A 418 14.09 16.22 -12.22
N ILE A 419 14.88 16.78 -11.32
CA ILE A 419 16.34 16.97 -11.48
C ILE A 419 16.98 16.34 -10.26
N GLU A 420 17.92 15.44 -10.46
CA GLU A 420 18.73 14.88 -9.38
C GLU A 420 20.21 14.93 -9.70
N ARG A 421 20.97 15.19 -8.67
CA ARG A 421 22.43 15.21 -8.71
C ARG A 421 22.96 14.45 -7.50
N GLU A 422 23.88 13.51 -7.73
CA GLU A 422 24.50 12.74 -6.65
C GLU A 422 25.46 13.59 -5.80
N TRP A 423 26.29 14.39 -6.47
CA TRP A 423 27.28 15.24 -5.81
C TRP A 423 27.09 16.70 -6.20
N LYS A 424 27.25 17.61 -5.24
CA LYS A 424 27.26 19.05 -5.51
C LYS A 424 28.40 19.43 -6.47
N ASN A 425 29.54 18.77 -6.32
CA ASN A 425 30.71 18.94 -7.19
C ASN A 425 31.17 17.58 -7.71
N THR A 426 31.85 17.56 -8.87
CA THR A 426 32.47 16.34 -9.40
C THR A 426 33.54 15.84 -8.44
N ILE A 427 33.55 14.53 -8.16
CA ILE A 427 34.57 13.87 -7.33
C ILE A 427 35.33 12.87 -8.19
N PRO A 428 36.37 13.31 -8.94
CA PRO A 428 37.09 12.45 -9.89
C PRO A 428 37.73 11.23 -9.25
N ALA A 429 38.21 11.36 -7.99
CA ALA A 429 38.83 10.27 -7.25
C ALA A 429 37.85 9.07 -7.00
N LEU A 430 36.55 9.32 -7.01
CA LEU A 430 35.52 8.30 -6.85
C LEU A 430 34.89 7.87 -8.20
N GLY A 431 35.34 8.45 -9.33
CA GLY A 431 34.76 8.17 -10.66
C GLY A 431 33.34 8.62 -10.83
N GLN A 432 32.84 9.52 -9.96
CA GLN A 432 31.48 10.01 -9.96
C GLN A 432 31.38 11.39 -10.61
N SER A 433 30.23 11.65 -11.25
CA SER A 433 29.95 12.92 -11.91
C SER A 433 28.94 13.73 -11.10
N SER A 434 29.15 15.05 -11.06
CA SER A 434 28.17 16.00 -10.55
C SER A 434 27.13 16.41 -11.59
N ALA A 435 27.20 15.87 -12.81
CA ALA A 435 26.20 16.17 -13.84
C ALA A 435 24.82 15.75 -13.37
N PRO A 436 23.79 16.61 -13.47
CA PRO A 436 22.45 16.26 -13.09
C PRO A 436 21.81 15.30 -14.09
N SER A 437 21.01 14.38 -13.60
CA SER A 437 20.06 13.60 -14.39
C SER A 437 18.70 14.29 -14.37
N HIS A 438 17.92 14.13 -15.44
CA HIS A 438 16.64 14.79 -15.61
C HIS A 438 15.56 13.81 -16.07
N VAL A 439 14.36 13.96 -15.51
CA VAL A 439 13.15 13.29 -16.02
C VAL A 439 12.10 14.36 -16.24
N ILE A 440 11.51 14.41 -17.44
CA ILE A 440 10.50 15.40 -17.80
C ILE A 440 9.39 14.78 -18.62
N GLY A 441 8.17 15.22 -18.39
CA GLY A 441 7.01 14.82 -19.19
C GLY A 441 5.69 15.12 -18.49
N GLY A 442 4.74 14.23 -18.65
CA GLY A 442 3.42 14.36 -18.06
C GLY A 442 2.42 13.37 -18.62
N ALA A 443 1.20 13.44 -18.10
CA ALA A 443 0.09 12.56 -18.46
C ALA A 443 -1.19 13.34 -18.71
N GLY A 444 -2.03 12.81 -19.61
CA GLY A 444 -3.37 13.32 -19.88
C GLY A 444 -4.41 12.23 -19.68
N TYR A 445 -5.50 12.57 -19.02
CA TYR A 445 -6.57 11.65 -18.64
C TYR A 445 -7.92 12.17 -19.11
N ALA A 446 -8.79 11.26 -19.49
CA ALA A 446 -10.19 11.54 -19.73
C ALA A 446 -11.06 10.41 -19.22
N LYS A 447 -12.15 10.72 -18.50
CA LYS A 447 -13.14 9.74 -18.03
C LYS A 447 -14.53 10.19 -18.40
N TYR A 448 -15.29 9.32 -19.09
CA TYR A 448 -16.68 9.54 -19.44
C TYR A 448 -17.59 8.51 -18.78
N GLN A 449 -18.53 8.98 -17.97
CA GLN A 449 -19.53 8.18 -17.28
C GLN A 449 -20.79 8.02 -18.14
N PHE A 450 -20.98 6.88 -18.80
CA PHE A 450 -22.15 6.60 -19.64
C PHE A 450 -23.43 6.48 -18.80
N SER A 451 -23.32 5.77 -17.67
CA SER A 451 -24.39 5.53 -16.72
C SER A 451 -23.82 5.35 -15.31
N PRO A 452 -24.63 5.24 -14.25
CA PRO A 452 -24.11 4.94 -12.92
C PRO A 452 -23.26 3.66 -12.81
N LYS A 453 -23.43 2.73 -13.78
CA LYS A 453 -22.73 1.44 -13.79
C LYS A 453 -21.56 1.39 -14.77
N PHE A 454 -21.51 2.21 -15.79
CA PHE A 454 -20.53 2.09 -16.88
C PHE A 454 -19.77 3.38 -17.12
N ALA A 455 -18.45 3.27 -17.18
CA ALA A 455 -17.57 4.37 -17.58
C ALA A 455 -16.48 3.89 -18.53
N LEU A 456 -15.92 4.82 -19.29
CA LEU A 456 -14.72 4.63 -20.08
C LEU A 456 -13.70 5.69 -19.66
N ALA A 457 -12.48 5.26 -19.38
CA ALA A 457 -11.36 6.13 -19.09
C ALA A 457 -10.23 5.88 -20.10
N GLY A 458 -9.47 6.92 -20.38
CA GLY A 458 -8.26 6.85 -21.19
C GLY A 458 -7.16 7.64 -20.54
N ARG A 459 -5.91 7.16 -20.72
CA ARG A 459 -4.68 7.85 -20.35
C ARG A 459 -3.71 7.82 -21.50
N VAL A 460 -2.98 8.92 -21.69
CA VAL A 460 -1.80 9.01 -22.54
C VAL A 460 -0.69 9.64 -21.73
N GLU A 461 0.52 9.11 -21.85
CA GLU A 461 1.65 9.55 -21.05
C GLU A 461 2.93 9.66 -21.88
N TYR A 462 3.77 10.60 -21.49
CA TYR A 462 5.14 10.77 -21.97
C TYR A 462 6.08 10.99 -20.80
N LEU A 463 7.20 10.24 -20.79
CA LEU A 463 8.28 10.39 -19.82
C LEU A 463 9.62 10.30 -20.55
N SER A 464 10.41 11.38 -20.48
CA SER A 464 11.77 11.44 -21.00
C SER A 464 12.77 11.31 -19.87
N ASP A 465 13.38 10.13 -19.74
CA ASP A 465 14.40 9.80 -18.74
C ASP A 465 15.79 10.11 -19.31
N ARG A 466 16.37 11.24 -18.92
CA ARG A 466 17.69 11.70 -19.34
C ARG A 466 18.69 11.49 -18.22
N GLY A 467 19.27 10.32 -18.16
CA GLY A 467 20.23 9.93 -17.13
C GLY A 467 19.86 8.66 -16.39
N GLY A 468 18.70 8.06 -16.72
CA GLY A 468 18.31 6.76 -16.18
C GLY A 468 17.84 6.79 -14.74
N LEU A 469 17.25 7.90 -14.28
CA LEU A 469 16.75 8.02 -12.91
C LEU A 469 15.56 7.07 -12.65
N PHE A 470 14.68 6.92 -13.63
CA PHE A 470 13.51 6.06 -13.52
C PHE A 470 13.82 4.63 -13.97
N SER A 471 14.32 4.49 -15.18
CA SER A 471 14.41 3.19 -15.86
C SER A 471 15.81 2.57 -15.87
N GLY A 472 16.81 3.26 -15.32
CA GLY A 472 18.22 2.86 -15.32
C GLY A 472 18.98 3.16 -16.62
N ILE A 473 18.27 3.59 -17.68
CA ILE A 473 18.86 3.95 -18.97
C ILE A 473 18.24 5.24 -19.51
N THR A 474 19.01 5.97 -20.32
CA THR A 474 18.46 7.14 -21.02
C THR A 474 17.50 6.70 -22.11
N GLN A 475 16.21 7.00 -21.95
CA GLN A 475 15.16 6.64 -22.88
C GLN A 475 13.95 7.58 -22.83
N ALA A 476 13.09 7.47 -23.81
CA ALA A 476 11.78 8.13 -23.85
C ALA A 476 10.68 7.07 -23.87
N LEU A 477 9.87 7.09 -22.84
CA LEU A 477 8.72 6.21 -22.64
C LEU A 477 7.43 6.92 -23.04
N LYS A 478 6.51 6.17 -23.62
CA LYS A 478 5.16 6.62 -23.96
C LYS A 478 4.19 5.50 -23.62
N GLU A 479 2.99 5.84 -23.21
CA GLU A 479 1.95 4.85 -23.05
C GLU A 479 0.59 5.37 -23.54
N THR A 480 -0.30 4.43 -23.82
CA THR A 480 -1.71 4.68 -24.08
C THR A 480 -2.51 3.60 -23.40
N THR A 481 -3.47 4.00 -22.58
CA THR A 481 -4.32 3.09 -21.80
C THR A 481 -5.79 3.43 -22.05
N ALA A 482 -6.62 2.38 -22.20
CA ALA A 482 -8.07 2.48 -22.24
C ALA A 482 -8.68 1.50 -21.23
N THR A 483 -9.54 2.00 -20.36
CA THR A 483 -10.15 1.23 -19.25
C THR A 483 -11.66 1.35 -19.31
N PHE A 484 -12.34 0.22 -19.36
CA PHE A 484 -13.80 0.14 -19.23
C PHE A 484 -14.16 -0.30 -17.83
N ASP A 485 -14.91 0.54 -17.12
CA ASP A 485 -15.41 0.28 -15.77
C ASP A 485 -16.82 -0.30 -15.81
N TYR A 486 -17.05 -1.39 -15.07
CA TYR A 486 -18.37 -1.95 -14.77
C TYR A 486 -18.59 -2.00 -13.26
N LYS A 487 -19.34 -1.04 -12.72
CA LYS A 487 -19.76 -0.99 -11.31
C LYS A 487 -21.06 -1.80 -11.16
N LEU A 488 -20.95 -3.04 -10.69
CA LEU A 488 -22.11 -3.92 -10.50
C LEU A 488 -23.03 -3.38 -9.41
N SER A 489 -22.44 -2.98 -8.28
CA SER A 489 -23.14 -2.41 -7.11
C SER A 489 -22.22 -1.43 -6.39
N GLU A 490 -22.71 -0.76 -5.36
CA GLU A 490 -21.84 -0.09 -4.41
C GLU A 490 -20.93 -1.14 -3.75
N GLY A 491 -19.63 -0.82 -3.64
CA GLY A 491 -18.65 -1.73 -3.07
C GLY A 491 -18.10 -2.79 -4.04
N PHE A 492 -18.45 -2.76 -5.34
CA PHE A 492 -17.93 -3.70 -6.33
C PHE A 492 -17.73 -3.08 -7.70
N LEU A 493 -16.50 -3.17 -8.22
CA LEU A 493 -16.08 -2.64 -9.51
C LEU A 493 -15.25 -3.67 -10.27
N MET A 494 -15.61 -3.93 -11.51
CA MET A 494 -14.75 -4.64 -12.47
C MET A 494 -14.17 -3.64 -13.45
N ARG A 495 -12.88 -3.81 -13.78
CA ARG A 495 -12.15 -3.02 -14.76
C ARG A 495 -11.58 -3.91 -15.84
N TYR A 496 -11.81 -3.53 -17.08
CA TYR A 496 -11.22 -4.15 -18.26
C TYR A 496 -10.32 -3.13 -18.90
N GLU A 497 -9.02 -3.40 -18.92
CA GLU A 497 -8.03 -2.44 -19.37
C GLU A 497 -7.18 -3.03 -20.48
N TRP A 498 -6.93 -2.22 -21.49
CA TRP A 498 -5.88 -2.43 -22.47
C TRP A 498 -4.86 -1.30 -22.36
N ARG A 499 -3.58 -1.66 -22.29
CA ARG A 499 -2.47 -0.72 -22.23
C ARG A 499 -1.40 -1.10 -23.23
N ARG A 500 -0.81 -0.09 -23.86
CA ARG A 500 0.34 -0.22 -24.76
C ARG A 500 1.42 0.75 -24.35
N ASP A 501 2.61 0.23 -24.09
CA ASP A 501 3.82 0.93 -23.71
C ASP A 501 4.81 0.94 -24.88
N PHE A 502 5.54 2.05 -25.05
CA PHE A 502 6.55 2.22 -26.08
C PHE A 502 7.81 2.85 -25.50
N SER A 503 8.96 2.43 -26.04
CA SER A 503 10.24 3.06 -25.76
C SER A 503 11.03 3.27 -27.06
N ASN A 504 11.90 4.28 -27.08
CA ASN A 504 12.91 4.42 -28.13
C ASN A 504 14.09 3.46 -27.93
N GLN A 505 14.18 2.79 -26.77
CA GLN A 505 15.16 1.75 -26.44
C GLN A 505 14.45 0.41 -26.19
N PRO A 506 15.12 -0.73 -26.42
CA PRO A 506 14.63 -2.03 -25.98
C PRO A 506 14.56 -2.08 -24.46
N SER A 507 13.34 -2.21 -23.88
CA SER A 507 13.11 -2.12 -22.43
C SER A 507 12.10 -3.13 -21.92
N PHE A 508 11.36 -3.81 -22.81
CA PHE A 508 10.28 -4.71 -22.46
C PHE A 508 10.64 -6.16 -22.75
N PHE A 509 10.39 -7.03 -21.79
CA PHE A 509 10.68 -8.46 -21.88
C PHE A 509 9.89 -9.14 -23.01
N THR A 510 10.49 -10.19 -23.62
CA THR A 510 9.86 -11.02 -24.64
C THR A 510 9.85 -12.49 -24.22
N ASP A 511 9.32 -13.36 -25.08
CA ASP A 511 9.34 -14.83 -24.96
C ASP A 511 10.75 -15.44 -25.05
N THR A 512 11.73 -14.64 -25.42
CA THR A 512 13.11 -15.08 -25.58
C THR A 512 14.02 -14.47 -24.52
N ASN A 513 14.69 -15.29 -23.73
CA ASN A 513 15.57 -14.85 -22.66
C ASN A 513 16.69 -13.93 -23.18
N GLY A 514 16.86 -12.76 -22.55
CA GLY A 514 17.85 -11.75 -22.94
C GLY A 514 17.49 -10.91 -24.15
N VAL A 515 16.34 -11.13 -24.78
CA VAL A 515 15.81 -10.31 -25.88
C VAL A 515 14.78 -9.33 -25.34
N LEU A 516 14.96 -8.05 -25.64
CA LEU A 516 14.03 -6.98 -25.25
C LEU A 516 13.35 -6.37 -26.47
N SER A 517 12.08 -6.03 -26.31
CA SER A 517 11.27 -5.28 -27.26
C SER A 517 11.28 -3.79 -26.92
N LYS A 518 10.93 -2.95 -27.90
CA LYS A 518 10.64 -1.52 -27.70
C LYS A 518 9.19 -1.25 -27.32
N GLU A 519 8.36 -2.28 -27.28
CA GLU A 519 6.96 -2.16 -26.91
C GLU A 519 6.48 -3.37 -26.13
N GLN A 520 5.47 -3.17 -25.32
CA GLN A 520 4.65 -4.22 -24.74
C GLN A 520 3.18 -3.83 -24.78
N GLN A 521 2.31 -4.82 -24.82
CA GLN A 521 0.87 -4.64 -24.72
C GLN A 521 0.32 -5.56 -23.67
N THR A 522 -0.63 -5.06 -22.88
CA THR A 522 -1.29 -5.86 -21.85
C THR A 522 -2.80 -5.72 -21.93
N ALA A 523 -3.49 -6.82 -21.63
CA ALA A 523 -4.93 -6.82 -21.34
C ALA A 523 -5.12 -7.27 -19.88
N THR A 524 -5.78 -6.44 -19.09
CA THR A 524 -5.94 -6.65 -17.65
C THR A 524 -7.42 -6.67 -17.26
N VAL A 525 -7.81 -7.60 -16.40
CA VAL A 525 -9.09 -7.61 -15.72
C VAL A 525 -8.83 -7.42 -14.24
N GLY A 526 -9.31 -6.31 -13.69
CA GLY A 526 -9.27 -6.01 -12.26
C GLY A 526 -10.63 -6.20 -11.61
N VAL A 527 -10.64 -6.73 -10.40
CA VAL A 527 -11.84 -6.90 -9.56
C VAL A 527 -11.57 -6.24 -8.22
N ILE A 528 -12.38 -5.25 -7.88
CA ILE A 528 -12.16 -4.42 -6.71
C ILE A 528 -13.42 -4.46 -5.85
N TRP A 529 -13.23 -4.84 -4.58
CA TRP A 529 -14.25 -4.88 -3.54
C TRP A 529 -13.93 -3.83 -2.49
N TRP A 530 -14.94 -3.12 -1.98
CA TRP A 530 -14.75 -2.27 -0.81
C TRP A 530 -16.01 -2.19 0.04
N VAL A 531 -15.79 -2.02 1.33
CA VAL A 531 -16.83 -1.85 2.35
C VAL A 531 -16.38 -0.74 3.30
N GLY A 532 -17.29 0.16 3.65
CA GLY A 532 -17.04 1.24 4.60
C GLY A 532 -17.92 2.44 4.35
N ARG A 533 -17.78 3.45 5.20
CA ARG A 533 -18.62 4.66 5.17
C ARG A 533 -17.95 5.84 4.47
N LYS A 534 -16.66 5.77 4.20
CA LYS A 534 -15.95 6.87 3.56
C LYS A 534 -16.19 6.82 2.06
N GLU A 535 -16.87 7.83 1.54
CA GLU A 535 -16.99 8.08 0.11
C GLU A 535 -15.77 8.88 -0.39
N GLY A 536 -15.37 8.63 -1.64
CA GLY A 536 -14.24 9.32 -2.26
C GLY A 536 -12.89 8.68 -1.94
N ALA A 537 -11.82 9.48 -2.07
CA ALA A 537 -10.45 9.04 -1.83
C ALA A 537 -10.24 8.62 -0.37
N TRP A 538 -9.67 7.46 -0.21
CA TRP A 538 -9.34 6.91 1.11
C TRP A 538 -8.06 7.52 1.67
#